data_8319994f82ac7fbd0422b3dbebf103c8
#
_entry.id   8319994f82ac7fbd0422b3dbebf103c8
#
_cell.length_a   1.000
_cell.length_b   1.000
_cell.length_c   1.000
_cell.angle_alpha   90.00
_cell.angle_beta   90.00
_cell.angle_gamma   90.00
#
_symmetry.space_group_name_H-M   'P 1'
#
loop_
_entity.id
_entity.type
_entity.pdbx_description
1 polymer ?
#
loop_
_entity_poly.entity_id
_entity_poly.type
_entity_poly.pdbx_seq_one_letter_code
_entity_poly.pdbx_strand_id
1 'polypeptide(L)'
;AGTEQIAVTDEVVRALAEGSVGSPASMALINSESVQHRYFHWHLEFPQIFDSGGTTSPQGWSGGFSVMVGNPPWERVKLQEKEYFDDVPEIAAAPNAAARKKLIKALPETDPALWDSWQLASRKAEATSHFLRVSGRYPLTGAGDVNTYQVFAETFRGLIRQDGRCGFITPTGLATDATTAPFFADTLRTKRLVAFYDFENEAKIFTGVHHAFRFAVSCMTGGTLSARTRLAFVVRHIHDVPERRFSLDPEEVLLLNPNTGTLPVFRSRRDAEITIGIYRRHPVLIREGDPDGNPWGLSFKRMFDMANDSNLFHTAEQLESLGAQFDGWAWAKGDKRWLPLYEAKMVNIYDHRFSTYAGATQAQLNVGSLPRLTDQQHADPSCEPLARYWVAGQEVERARADFGSQGWLLGWRDIARASDVRTLVASTFPLAAVGNKLPLALLAEPRSAAILQATWSSLAMDYVARQKLSGTGMTYFILKQLAC
;
A
#
# COMPACT_ATOMS: atom_id res chain seq x y z
N ALA A 1 8.31 2.29 -50.12
CA ALA A 1 9.53 2.31 -49.32
C ALA A 1 9.12 1.74 -47.96
N GLY A 2 9.61 0.54 -47.63
CA GLY A 2 9.31 -0.12 -46.36
C GLY A 2 9.88 0.74 -45.20
N THR A 3 9.10 0.97 -44.20
CA THR A 3 9.54 1.48 -42.91
C THR A 3 10.54 0.46 -42.34
N GLU A 4 11.84 0.77 -42.43
CA GLU A 4 12.88 -0.01 -41.81
C GLU A 4 12.54 -0.15 -40.31
N GLN A 5 12.47 -1.36 -39.83
CA GLN A 5 12.14 -1.65 -38.43
C GLN A 5 13.31 -1.19 -37.55
N ILE A 6 13.17 -0.03 -36.92
CA ILE A 6 14.20 0.59 -36.09
C ILE A 6 14.29 -0.05 -34.71
N ALA A 7 13.31 -0.90 -34.35
CA ALA A 7 13.21 -1.51 -33.05
C ALA A 7 14.41 -2.43 -32.75
N VAL A 8 15.05 -2.23 -31.60
CA VAL A 8 16.07 -3.12 -31.08
C VAL A 8 15.37 -4.30 -30.41
N THR A 9 15.24 -5.41 -31.11
CA THR A 9 14.62 -6.65 -30.63
C THR A 9 15.65 -7.57 -29.97
N ASP A 10 15.19 -8.59 -29.27
CA ASP A 10 16.08 -9.63 -28.70
C ASP A 10 16.94 -10.31 -29.76
N GLU A 11 16.44 -10.45 -30.98
CA GLU A 11 17.19 -11.01 -32.12
C GLU A 11 18.35 -10.09 -32.51
N VAL A 12 18.12 -8.78 -32.58
CA VAL A 12 19.17 -7.78 -32.83
C VAL A 12 20.23 -7.81 -31.72
N VAL A 13 19.82 -7.91 -30.45
CA VAL A 13 20.76 -7.98 -29.31
C VAL A 13 21.61 -9.24 -29.37
N ARG A 14 21.02 -10.42 -29.69
CA ARG A 14 21.77 -11.67 -29.84
C ARG A 14 22.75 -11.62 -31.01
N ALA A 15 22.30 -11.11 -32.16
CA ALA A 15 23.16 -10.96 -33.32
C ALA A 15 24.36 -10.03 -33.04
N LEU A 16 24.12 -8.92 -32.32
CA LEU A 16 25.22 -8.03 -31.90
C LEU A 16 26.19 -8.73 -30.93
N ALA A 17 25.68 -9.53 -29.98
CA ALA A 17 26.49 -10.31 -29.05
C ALA A 17 27.35 -11.39 -29.75
N GLU A 18 26.89 -11.90 -30.89
CA GLU A 18 27.57 -12.84 -31.76
C GLU A 18 28.54 -12.17 -32.76
N GLY A 19 28.70 -10.83 -32.68
CA GLY A 19 29.61 -10.07 -33.50
C GLY A 19 29.04 -9.58 -34.84
N SER A 20 27.74 -9.69 -35.05
CA SER A 20 27.07 -9.13 -36.22
C SER A 20 27.00 -7.60 -36.14
N VAL A 21 27.03 -6.94 -37.29
CA VAL A 21 26.82 -5.49 -37.36
C VAL A 21 25.33 -5.20 -37.45
N GLY A 22 24.81 -4.47 -36.48
CA GLY A 22 23.40 -4.05 -36.51
C GLY A 22 23.11 -3.10 -37.69
N SER A 23 21.82 -2.92 -38.02
CA SER A 23 21.44 -1.94 -39.03
C SER A 23 21.91 -0.53 -38.66
N PRO A 24 22.29 0.32 -39.62
CA PRO A 24 22.72 1.70 -39.33
C PRO A 24 21.69 2.47 -38.50
N ALA A 25 20.40 2.26 -38.75
CA ALA A 25 19.29 2.91 -38.03
C ALA A 25 19.20 2.41 -36.56
N SER A 26 19.30 1.09 -36.33
CA SER A 26 19.32 0.52 -34.98
C SER A 26 20.53 0.97 -34.18
N MET A 27 21.71 1.02 -34.82
CA MET A 27 22.94 1.51 -34.17
C MET A 27 22.90 3.01 -33.86
N ALA A 28 22.32 3.83 -34.73
CA ALA A 28 22.10 5.24 -34.47
C ALA A 28 21.15 5.46 -33.26
N LEU A 29 20.08 4.67 -33.17
CA LEU A 29 19.17 4.70 -32.02
C LEU A 29 19.87 4.28 -30.72
N ILE A 30 20.61 3.15 -30.72
CA ILE A 30 21.39 2.68 -29.57
C ILE A 30 22.36 3.75 -29.09
N ASN A 31 23.09 4.38 -30.01
CA ASN A 31 24.05 5.43 -29.68
C ASN A 31 23.33 6.68 -29.10
N SER A 32 22.23 7.10 -29.70
CA SER A 32 21.42 8.24 -29.21
C SER A 32 20.93 7.98 -27.79
N GLU A 33 20.32 6.83 -27.54
CA GLU A 33 19.82 6.44 -26.22
C GLU A 33 20.96 6.32 -25.20
N SER A 34 22.09 5.76 -25.60
CA SER A 34 23.27 5.62 -24.73
C SER A 34 23.81 6.98 -24.29
N VAL A 35 23.91 7.96 -25.22
CA VAL A 35 24.35 9.31 -24.91
C VAL A 35 23.34 10.04 -24.01
N GLN A 36 22.04 9.88 -24.29
CA GLN A 36 20.98 10.52 -23.53
C GLN A 36 20.85 9.97 -22.11
N HIS A 37 20.91 8.64 -21.93
CA HIS A 37 20.68 7.98 -20.66
C HIS A 37 21.93 7.72 -19.86
N ARG A 38 23.12 7.76 -20.48
CA ARG A 38 24.42 7.51 -19.84
C ARG A 38 24.38 6.26 -18.98
N TYR A 39 23.96 5.11 -19.59
CA TYR A 39 23.86 3.83 -18.89
C TYR A 39 25.13 3.49 -18.14
N PHE A 40 24.96 3.12 -16.87
CA PHE A 40 26.06 2.80 -15.98
C PHE A 40 26.06 1.30 -15.66
N HIS A 41 27.20 0.66 -15.89
CA HIS A 41 27.38 -0.77 -15.65
C HIS A 41 28.50 -1.00 -14.63
N TRP A 42 28.13 -1.38 -13.40
CA TRP A 42 29.05 -1.55 -12.28
C TRP A 42 30.25 -2.42 -12.60
N HIS A 43 30.09 -3.57 -13.29
CA HIS A 43 31.13 -4.49 -13.65
C HIS A 43 32.06 -3.96 -14.73
N LEU A 44 31.64 -3.01 -15.54
CA LEU A 44 32.50 -2.34 -16.54
C LEU A 44 33.28 -1.16 -15.92
N GLU A 45 32.63 -0.41 -15.03
CA GLU A 45 33.26 0.73 -14.36
C GLU A 45 34.23 0.31 -13.25
N PHE A 46 33.99 -0.86 -12.61
CA PHE A 46 34.83 -1.40 -11.53
C PHE A 46 35.26 -2.85 -11.79
N PRO A 47 35.96 -3.14 -12.91
CA PRO A 47 36.34 -4.51 -13.27
C PRO A 47 37.27 -5.16 -12.23
N GLN A 48 37.97 -4.37 -11.42
CA GLN A 48 38.80 -4.86 -10.32
C GLN A 48 38.01 -5.36 -9.10
N ILE A 49 36.71 -5.07 -9.04
CA ILE A 49 35.81 -5.43 -7.94
C ILE A 49 34.81 -6.51 -8.35
N PHE A 50 34.38 -6.47 -9.61
CA PHE A 50 33.40 -7.39 -10.18
C PHE A 50 34.04 -8.27 -11.23
N ASP A 51 34.03 -9.58 -11.00
CA ASP A 51 34.47 -10.56 -11.99
C ASP A 51 33.25 -11.09 -12.75
N SER A 52 33.22 -10.84 -14.06
CA SER A 52 32.20 -11.34 -14.98
C SER A 52 32.60 -12.62 -15.72
N GLY A 53 33.83 -13.14 -15.48
CA GLY A 53 34.37 -14.33 -16.13
C GLY A 53 33.85 -15.63 -15.53
N GLY A 54 33.04 -16.40 -16.27
CA GLY A 54 32.65 -17.75 -15.91
C GLY A 54 31.74 -17.90 -14.68
N THR A 55 31.05 -16.83 -14.25
CA THR A 55 30.17 -16.87 -13.12
C THR A 55 28.75 -17.39 -13.50
N THR A 56 28.16 -18.20 -12.62
CA THR A 56 26.75 -18.63 -12.69
C THR A 56 25.83 -17.74 -11.87
N SER A 57 26.33 -16.62 -11.36
CA SER A 57 25.56 -15.66 -10.58
C SER A 57 24.41 -15.08 -11.42
N PRO A 58 23.18 -14.99 -10.87
CA PRO A 58 22.05 -14.36 -11.56
C PRO A 58 22.31 -12.91 -11.98
N GLN A 59 23.23 -12.21 -11.30
CA GLN A 59 23.63 -10.84 -11.62
C GLN A 59 24.64 -10.77 -12.81
N GLY A 60 25.24 -11.89 -13.20
CA GLY A 60 26.26 -11.96 -14.26
C GLY A 60 27.68 -11.61 -13.81
N TRP A 61 27.93 -11.45 -12.50
CA TRP A 61 29.28 -11.23 -11.92
C TRP A 61 29.43 -11.87 -10.54
N SER A 62 30.66 -12.04 -10.09
CA SER A 62 31.03 -12.37 -8.72
C SER A 62 31.81 -11.20 -8.10
N GLY A 63 32.15 -11.30 -6.79
CA GLY A 63 32.82 -10.20 -6.08
C GLY A 63 31.84 -9.20 -5.48
N GLY A 64 32.20 -7.93 -5.48
CA GLY A 64 31.38 -6.83 -4.95
C GLY A 64 32.10 -5.92 -3.96
N PHE A 65 31.46 -4.81 -3.61
CA PHE A 65 32.01 -3.82 -2.68
C PHE A 65 32.04 -4.34 -1.24
N SER A 66 33.07 -3.97 -0.49
CA SER A 66 33.17 -4.25 0.95
C SER A 66 32.14 -3.43 1.74
N VAL A 67 31.93 -2.17 1.35
CA VAL A 67 31.01 -1.24 1.99
C VAL A 67 30.30 -0.43 0.91
N MET A 68 28.99 -0.27 1.09
CA MET A 68 28.16 0.59 0.27
C MET A 68 27.25 1.42 1.16
N VAL A 69 27.26 2.75 0.99
CA VAL A 69 26.47 3.67 1.80
C VAL A 69 25.76 4.65 0.88
N GLY A 70 24.49 4.93 1.15
CA GLY A 70 23.74 5.90 0.34
C GLY A 70 22.43 6.35 0.94
N ASN A 71 21.93 7.43 0.39
CA ASN A 71 20.56 7.90 0.56
C ASN A 71 19.95 7.97 -0.84
N PRO A 72 19.29 6.89 -1.31
CA PRO A 72 18.71 6.87 -2.64
C PRO A 72 17.55 7.87 -2.74
N PRO A 73 17.18 8.30 -3.95
CA PRO A 73 16.00 9.13 -4.14
C PRO A 73 14.73 8.39 -3.71
N TRP A 74 13.70 9.15 -3.26
CA TRP A 74 12.42 8.59 -2.77
C TRP A 74 11.26 8.95 -3.69
N GLU A 75 11.46 8.83 -4.98
CA GLU A 75 10.55 9.25 -6.02
C GLU A 75 9.77 8.06 -6.59
N ARG A 76 8.53 8.30 -6.96
CA ARG A 76 7.75 7.32 -7.74
C ARG A 76 8.22 7.34 -9.18
N VAL A 77 8.36 6.16 -9.76
CA VAL A 77 8.73 6.03 -11.19
C VAL A 77 7.60 6.48 -12.12
N LYS A 78 6.37 6.57 -11.60
CA LYS A 78 5.21 7.04 -12.34
C LYS A 78 5.16 8.57 -12.39
N LEU A 79 5.02 9.14 -13.59
CA LEU A 79 4.84 10.57 -13.77
C LEU A 79 3.59 11.09 -13.05
N GLN A 80 3.77 12.11 -12.21
CA GLN A 80 2.68 12.71 -11.44
C GLN A 80 2.14 13.92 -12.21
N GLU A 81 0.88 13.81 -12.70
CA GLU A 81 0.24 14.89 -13.48
C GLU A 81 0.33 16.26 -12.80
N LYS A 82 0.06 16.32 -11.49
CA LYS A 82 0.05 17.56 -10.73
C LYS A 82 1.43 18.22 -10.63
N GLU A 83 2.47 17.39 -10.44
CA GLU A 83 3.85 17.86 -10.32
C GLU A 83 4.40 18.30 -11.70
N TYR A 84 4.09 17.54 -12.75
CA TYR A 84 4.54 17.87 -14.11
C TYR A 84 3.96 19.19 -14.61
N PHE A 85 2.70 19.49 -14.28
CA PHE A 85 2.02 20.70 -14.69
C PHE A 85 2.05 21.81 -13.61
N ASP A 86 2.99 21.77 -12.65
CA ASP A 86 3.05 22.77 -11.56
C ASP A 86 3.19 24.20 -12.09
N ASP A 87 3.91 24.38 -13.20
CA ASP A 87 4.05 25.67 -13.92
C ASP A 87 2.81 26.04 -14.75
N VAL A 88 1.77 25.20 -14.79
CA VAL A 88 0.52 25.44 -15.53
C VAL A 88 -0.65 25.44 -14.54
N PRO A 89 -0.93 26.59 -13.88
CA PRO A 89 -1.89 26.67 -12.77
C PRO A 89 -3.29 26.16 -13.11
N GLU A 90 -3.75 26.30 -14.34
CA GLU A 90 -5.06 25.83 -14.80
C GLU A 90 -5.21 24.33 -14.70
N ILE A 91 -4.12 23.58 -14.95
CA ILE A 91 -4.08 22.12 -14.88
C ILE A 91 -3.74 21.66 -13.45
N ALA A 92 -2.71 22.26 -12.83
CA ALA A 92 -2.25 21.90 -11.50
C ALA A 92 -3.32 22.12 -10.42
N ALA A 93 -4.05 23.26 -10.49
CA ALA A 93 -5.10 23.63 -9.54
C ALA A 93 -6.47 23.06 -9.86
N ALA A 94 -6.60 22.17 -10.87
CA ALA A 94 -7.87 21.52 -11.18
C ALA A 94 -8.48 20.84 -9.93
N PRO A 95 -9.79 20.98 -9.67
CA PRO A 95 -10.43 20.61 -8.41
C PRO A 95 -10.36 19.11 -8.10
N ASN A 96 -10.18 18.28 -9.11
CA ASN A 96 -10.00 16.82 -8.96
C ASN A 96 -9.26 16.21 -10.15
N ALA A 97 -8.90 14.94 -10.05
CA ALA A 97 -8.18 14.20 -11.09
C ALA A 97 -8.96 14.09 -12.41
N ALA A 98 -10.30 14.01 -12.37
CA ALA A 98 -11.12 13.90 -13.57
C ALA A 98 -11.11 15.22 -14.35
N ALA A 99 -11.25 16.36 -13.67
CA ALA A 99 -11.16 17.68 -14.28
C ALA A 99 -9.76 17.91 -14.89
N ARG A 100 -8.70 17.52 -14.16
CA ARG A 100 -7.31 17.61 -14.67
C ARG A 100 -7.12 16.79 -15.94
N LYS A 101 -7.55 15.53 -15.94
CA LYS A 101 -7.48 14.67 -17.12
C LYS A 101 -8.22 15.24 -18.32
N LYS A 102 -9.36 15.93 -18.10
CA LYS A 102 -10.10 16.61 -19.18
C LYS A 102 -9.29 17.75 -19.78
N LEU A 103 -8.63 18.57 -18.95
CA LEU A 103 -7.74 19.64 -19.40
C LEU A 103 -6.53 19.09 -20.17
N ILE A 104 -5.87 18.06 -19.66
CA ILE A 104 -4.75 17.41 -20.35
C ILE A 104 -5.18 16.85 -21.72
N LYS A 105 -6.35 16.24 -21.81
CA LYS A 105 -6.89 15.71 -23.08
C LYS A 105 -7.21 16.82 -24.11
N ALA A 106 -7.42 18.06 -23.69
CA ALA A 106 -7.65 19.18 -24.57
C ALA A 106 -6.35 19.81 -25.10
N LEU A 107 -5.19 19.50 -24.51
CA LEU A 107 -3.89 20.08 -24.91
C LEU A 107 -3.53 19.93 -26.40
N PRO A 108 -3.86 18.81 -27.10
CA PRO A 108 -3.58 18.73 -28.52
C PRO A 108 -4.14 19.91 -29.35
N GLU A 109 -5.26 20.50 -28.89
CA GLU A 109 -5.93 21.63 -29.55
C GLU A 109 -5.54 22.98 -28.93
N THR A 110 -5.26 23.03 -27.63
CA THR A 110 -5.03 24.28 -26.88
C THR A 110 -3.55 24.65 -26.77
N ASP A 111 -2.66 23.69 -26.62
CA ASP A 111 -1.19 23.85 -26.54
C ASP A 111 -0.48 22.58 -27.04
N PRO A 112 -0.31 22.42 -28.36
CA PRO A 112 0.33 21.26 -28.96
C PRO A 112 1.77 21.02 -28.48
N ALA A 113 2.53 22.07 -28.18
CA ALA A 113 3.91 21.95 -27.73
C ALA A 113 3.99 21.37 -26.32
N LEU A 114 3.12 21.80 -25.42
CA LEU A 114 2.99 21.25 -24.07
C LEU A 114 2.48 19.80 -24.14
N TRP A 115 1.57 19.48 -25.06
CA TRP A 115 1.12 18.12 -25.30
C TRP A 115 2.27 17.19 -25.72
N ASP A 116 3.07 17.59 -26.71
CA ASP A 116 4.20 16.79 -27.18
C ASP A 116 5.22 16.57 -26.07
N SER A 117 5.51 17.60 -25.28
CA SER A 117 6.39 17.50 -24.11
C SER A 117 5.84 16.50 -23.06
N TRP A 118 4.54 16.61 -22.75
CA TRP A 118 3.85 15.68 -21.85
C TRP A 118 3.89 14.24 -22.37
N GLN A 119 3.62 14.03 -23.65
CA GLN A 119 3.66 12.70 -24.26
C GLN A 119 5.06 12.08 -24.17
N LEU A 120 6.10 12.87 -24.42
CA LEU A 120 7.49 12.40 -24.32
C LEU A 120 7.84 12.03 -22.88
N ALA A 121 7.48 12.88 -21.90
CA ALA A 121 7.73 12.62 -20.48
C ALA A 121 6.95 11.38 -19.99
N SER A 122 5.68 11.23 -20.41
CA SER A 122 4.83 10.08 -20.08
C SER A 122 5.42 8.78 -20.61
N ARG A 123 5.81 8.78 -21.91
CA ARG A 123 6.45 7.63 -22.55
C ARG A 123 7.75 7.24 -21.85
N LYS A 124 8.58 8.20 -21.46
CA LYS A 124 9.83 7.96 -20.74
C LYS A 124 9.58 7.33 -19.38
N ALA A 125 8.60 7.83 -18.61
CA ALA A 125 8.24 7.26 -17.31
C ALA A 125 7.67 5.84 -17.46
N GLU A 126 6.81 5.61 -18.46
CA GLU A 126 6.25 4.30 -18.77
C GLU A 126 7.33 3.29 -19.19
N ALA A 127 8.27 3.68 -20.05
CA ALA A 127 9.38 2.84 -20.49
C ALA A 127 10.29 2.47 -19.32
N THR A 128 10.63 3.44 -18.44
CA THR A 128 11.40 3.18 -17.23
C THR A 128 10.66 2.20 -16.31
N SER A 129 9.36 2.43 -16.08
CA SER A 129 8.53 1.53 -15.26
C SER A 129 8.46 0.12 -15.85
N HIS A 130 8.33 0.01 -17.17
CA HIS A 130 8.33 -1.26 -17.88
C HIS A 130 9.66 -2.00 -17.71
N PHE A 131 10.78 -1.32 -17.95
CA PHE A 131 12.11 -1.88 -17.74
C PHE A 131 12.30 -2.43 -16.34
N LEU A 132 11.94 -1.66 -15.30
CA LEU A 132 12.08 -2.09 -13.90
C LEU A 132 11.27 -3.36 -13.58
N ARG A 133 10.14 -3.56 -14.26
CA ARG A 133 9.24 -4.69 -14.02
C ARG A 133 9.61 -5.94 -14.80
N VAL A 134 10.09 -5.81 -16.04
CA VAL A 134 10.21 -6.96 -16.96
C VAL A 134 11.63 -7.34 -17.29
N SER A 135 12.63 -6.50 -16.98
CA SER A 135 14.05 -6.78 -17.28
C SER A 135 14.64 -7.98 -16.52
N GLY A 136 13.93 -8.48 -15.50
CA GLY A 136 14.46 -9.51 -14.59
C GLY A 136 15.53 -9.00 -13.63
N ARG A 137 15.93 -7.73 -13.73
CA ARG A 137 16.99 -7.15 -12.90
C ARG A 137 16.54 -6.88 -11.45
N TYR A 138 15.25 -6.67 -11.26
CA TYR A 138 14.64 -6.33 -9.97
C TYR A 138 13.49 -7.29 -9.61
N PRO A 139 13.80 -8.58 -9.43
CA PRO A 139 12.77 -9.61 -9.21
C PRO A 139 11.98 -9.40 -7.90
N LEU A 140 12.55 -8.68 -6.92
CA LEU A 140 11.95 -8.49 -5.61
C LEU A 140 11.28 -7.11 -5.43
N THR A 141 11.73 -6.09 -6.17
CA THR A 141 11.24 -4.71 -6.04
C THR A 141 10.60 -4.15 -7.30
N GLY A 142 10.73 -4.82 -8.43
CA GLY A 142 10.17 -4.41 -9.73
C GLY A 142 8.68 -4.69 -9.90
N ALA A 143 7.89 -4.85 -8.83
CA ALA A 143 6.47 -5.16 -8.90
C ALA A 143 5.61 -4.07 -8.25
N GLY A 144 4.35 -3.96 -8.68
CA GLY A 144 3.40 -3.02 -8.12
C GLY A 144 3.72 -1.55 -8.43
N ASP A 145 3.53 -0.66 -7.46
CA ASP A 145 3.83 0.79 -7.57
C ASP A 145 5.31 1.01 -7.20
N VAL A 146 6.17 0.98 -8.22
CA VAL A 146 7.63 1.02 -8.03
C VAL A 146 8.07 2.41 -7.60
N ASN A 147 8.85 2.47 -6.50
CA ASN A 147 9.56 3.66 -6.05
C ASN A 147 11.07 3.44 -6.17
N THR A 148 11.81 4.49 -6.47
CA THR A 148 13.26 4.43 -6.70
C THR A 148 14.03 3.85 -5.52
N TYR A 149 13.70 4.22 -4.27
CA TYR A 149 14.38 3.70 -3.08
C TYR A 149 14.32 2.16 -2.96
N GLN A 150 13.24 1.54 -3.42
CA GLN A 150 13.06 0.09 -3.40
C GLN A 150 14.08 -0.59 -4.32
N VAL A 151 14.17 -0.09 -5.54
CA VAL A 151 15.09 -0.60 -6.58
C VAL A 151 16.55 -0.38 -6.17
N PHE A 152 16.85 0.79 -5.58
CA PHE A 152 18.19 1.06 -5.04
C PHE A 152 18.54 0.14 -3.87
N ALA A 153 17.61 -0.20 -2.97
CA ALA A 153 17.87 -1.13 -1.88
C ALA A 153 18.24 -2.53 -2.39
N GLU A 154 17.53 -3.03 -3.42
CA GLU A 154 17.85 -4.30 -4.08
C GLU A 154 19.21 -4.22 -4.78
N THR A 155 19.49 -3.11 -5.48
CA THR A 155 20.78 -2.85 -6.13
C THR A 155 21.92 -2.86 -5.11
N PHE A 156 21.83 -2.11 -4.03
CA PHE A 156 22.87 -2.04 -2.99
C PHE A 156 23.17 -3.42 -2.41
N ARG A 157 22.11 -4.20 -2.11
CA ARG A 157 22.28 -5.57 -1.61
C ARG A 157 22.93 -6.51 -2.64
N GLY A 158 22.69 -6.28 -3.93
CA GLY A 158 23.29 -7.07 -5.01
C GLY A 158 24.74 -6.72 -5.34
N LEU A 159 25.21 -5.51 -4.97
CA LEU A 159 26.55 -5.01 -5.29
C LEU A 159 27.59 -5.23 -4.19
N ILE A 160 27.19 -5.68 -3.00
CA ILE A 160 28.11 -5.98 -1.91
C ILE A 160 28.60 -7.43 -1.97
N ARG A 161 29.87 -7.65 -1.64
CA ARG A 161 30.41 -9.01 -1.49
C ARG A 161 29.86 -9.73 -0.26
N GLN A 162 30.05 -11.04 -0.15
CA GLN A 162 29.45 -11.85 0.91
C GLN A 162 29.71 -11.35 2.33
N ASP A 163 30.92 -10.91 2.63
CA ASP A 163 31.32 -10.33 3.92
C ASP A 163 31.11 -8.80 4.00
N GLY A 164 30.63 -8.20 2.91
CA GLY A 164 30.36 -6.77 2.79
C GLY A 164 29.14 -6.31 3.57
N ARG A 165 29.01 -4.99 3.68
CA ARG A 165 27.87 -4.32 4.34
C ARG A 165 27.34 -3.20 3.45
N CYS A 166 26.02 -3.05 3.39
CA CYS A 166 25.43 -1.82 2.87
C CYS A 166 24.58 -1.15 3.96
N GLY A 167 24.66 0.19 3.97
CA GLY A 167 23.86 1.05 4.86
C GLY A 167 23.17 2.13 4.05
N PHE A 168 21.86 2.29 4.23
CA PHE A 168 21.12 3.28 3.45
C PHE A 168 19.91 3.80 4.20
N ILE A 169 19.46 4.99 3.79
CA ILE A 169 18.29 5.67 4.35
C ILE A 169 17.15 5.57 3.35
N THR A 170 16.00 5.10 3.81
CA THR A 170 14.78 4.96 2.98
C THR A 170 13.55 5.30 3.79
N PRO A 171 12.38 5.53 3.15
CA PRO A 171 11.12 5.46 3.86
C PRO A 171 10.97 4.16 4.63
N THR A 172 10.33 4.20 5.81
CA THR A 172 10.04 3.02 6.65
C THR A 172 9.27 1.94 5.90
N GLY A 173 8.51 2.34 4.87
CA GLY A 173 7.79 1.47 3.96
C GLY A 173 8.61 0.35 3.35
N LEU A 174 9.95 0.48 3.25
CA LEU A 174 10.81 -0.61 2.79
C LEU A 174 10.61 -1.91 3.60
N ALA A 175 10.33 -1.79 4.89
CA ALA A 175 10.15 -2.94 5.79
C ALA A 175 8.69 -3.20 6.17
N THR A 176 7.77 -2.28 5.87
CA THR A 176 6.38 -2.35 6.38
C THR A 176 5.31 -2.40 5.31
N ASP A 177 5.62 -2.06 4.05
CA ASP A 177 4.63 -1.95 2.98
C ASP A 177 4.48 -3.25 2.17
N ALA A 178 3.30 -3.44 1.59
CA ALA A 178 2.97 -4.61 0.79
C ALA A 178 3.84 -4.72 -0.47
N THR A 179 4.16 -3.60 -1.12
CA THR A 179 4.93 -3.57 -2.37
C THR A 179 6.38 -3.99 -2.18
N THR A 180 6.93 -3.79 -0.99
CA THR A 180 8.32 -4.13 -0.63
C THR A 180 8.42 -5.45 0.13
N ALA A 181 7.30 -6.07 0.47
CA ALA A 181 7.25 -7.32 1.22
C ALA A 181 8.12 -8.44 0.59
N PRO A 182 8.14 -8.69 -0.74
CA PRO A 182 8.99 -9.72 -1.32
C PRO A 182 10.48 -9.50 -1.04
N PHE A 183 10.97 -8.27 -1.19
CA PHE A 183 12.37 -7.90 -0.92
C PHE A 183 12.72 -8.07 0.56
N PHE A 184 11.83 -7.58 1.43
CA PHE A 184 12.10 -7.60 2.87
C PHE A 184 12.01 -9.02 3.45
N ALA A 185 11.02 -9.81 3.01
CA ALA A 185 10.90 -11.22 3.37
C ALA A 185 12.11 -12.05 2.92
N ASP A 186 12.61 -11.83 1.70
CA ASP A 186 13.82 -12.48 1.21
C ASP A 186 15.03 -12.10 2.07
N THR A 187 15.17 -10.82 2.42
CA THR A 187 16.25 -10.33 3.29
C THR A 187 16.23 -10.97 4.67
N LEU A 188 15.05 -11.22 5.25
CA LEU A 188 14.88 -11.92 6.51
C LEU A 188 15.16 -13.42 6.39
N ARG A 189 14.56 -14.11 5.38
CA ARG A 189 14.74 -15.56 5.17
C ARG A 189 16.19 -15.93 4.91
N THR A 190 16.91 -15.08 4.18
CA THR A 190 18.33 -15.24 3.91
C THR A 190 19.23 -14.72 5.04
N LYS A 191 18.64 -14.21 6.13
CA LYS A 191 19.33 -13.69 7.32
C LYS A 191 20.34 -12.60 6.99
N ARG A 192 19.97 -11.69 6.08
CA ARG A 192 20.86 -10.59 5.62
C ARG A 192 20.61 -9.26 6.32
N LEU A 193 19.55 -9.12 7.12
CA LEU A 193 19.24 -7.89 7.85
C LEU A 193 20.09 -7.78 9.12
N VAL A 194 21.02 -6.85 9.15
CA VAL A 194 21.90 -6.58 10.30
C VAL A 194 21.23 -5.66 11.30
N ALA A 195 20.62 -4.57 10.79
CA ALA A 195 19.93 -3.58 11.63
C ALA A 195 18.87 -2.83 10.82
N PHE A 196 17.81 -2.42 11.51
CA PHE A 196 16.77 -1.54 10.99
C PHE A 196 16.34 -0.57 12.09
N TYR A 197 16.65 0.72 11.92
CA TYR A 197 16.34 1.78 12.87
C TYR A 197 15.37 2.76 12.22
N ASP A 198 14.13 2.76 12.70
CA ASP A 198 13.05 3.58 12.19
C ASP A 198 12.91 4.87 13.01
N PHE A 199 12.80 5.99 12.31
CA PHE A 199 12.73 7.34 12.86
C PHE A 199 11.44 8.04 12.46
N GLU A 200 10.90 8.84 13.39
CA GLU A 200 9.95 9.92 13.10
C GLU A 200 10.73 11.22 12.93
N ASN A 201 10.42 11.98 11.86
CA ASN A 201 11.09 13.27 11.61
C ASN A 201 10.61 14.41 12.52
N GLU A 202 10.00 14.08 13.66
CA GLU A 202 9.44 15.04 14.63
C GLU A 202 10.49 16.03 15.13
N ALA A 203 11.72 15.59 15.36
CA ALA A 203 12.87 16.42 15.72
C ALA A 203 13.50 17.13 14.50
N LYS A 204 12.87 17.09 13.31
CA LYS A 204 13.36 17.71 12.08
C LYS A 204 14.80 17.36 11.73
N ILE A 205 15.17 16.07 11.85
CA ILE A 205 16.47 15.55 11.39
C ILE A 205 16.68 15.93 9.91
N PHE A 206 15.61 15.85 9.11
CA PHE A 206 15.55 16.38 7.75
C PHE A 206 14.63 17.63 7.74
N THR A 207 15.21 18.80 7.67
CA THR A 207 14.50 20.09 7.78
C THR A 207 13.47 20.33 6.69
N GLY A 208 13.73 19.85 5.46
CA GLY A 208 12.84 19.97 4.29
C GLY A 208 11.73 18.90 4.22
N VAL A 209 11.71 17.95 5.16
CA VAL A 209 10.73 16.85 5.17
C VAL A 209 9.69 17.10 6.25
N HIS A 210 8.42 16.80 5.96
CA HIS A 210 7.33 16.94 6.92
C HIS A 210 7.62 16.18 8.22
N HIS A 211 7.32 16.78 9.38
CA HIS A 211 7.66 16.23 10.71
C HIS A 211 7.08 14.82 10.97
N ALA A 212 5.89 14.51 10.46
CA ALA A 212 5.27 13.20 10.63
C ALA A 212 5.80 12.12 9.66
N PHE A 213 6.76 12.47 8.79
CA PHE A 213 7.34 11.51 7.86
C PHE A 213 8.25 10.53 8.59
N ARG A 214 8.13 9.24 8.25
CA ARG A 214 8.94 8.18 8.84
C ARG A 214 9.97 7.67 7.83
N PHE A 215 11.20 7.55 8.31
CA PHE A 215 12.32 7.01 7.53
C PHE A 215 13.11 6.01 8.38
N ALA A 216 13.87 5.16 7.73
CA ALA A 216 14.68 4.16 8.41
C ALA A 216 16.12 4.15 7.90
N VAL A 217 17.04 3.91 8.82
CA VAL A 217 18.41 3.53 8.54
C VAL A 217 18.48 2.01 8.52
N SER A 218 18.75 1.45 7.36
CA SER A 218 18.86 0.01 7.15
C SER A 218 20.34 -0.39 6.98
N CYS A 219 20.74 -1.50 7.60
CA CYS A 219 22.03 -2.12 7.37
C CYS A 219 21.82 -3.59 6.97
N MET A 220 22.39 -3.99 5.84
CA MET A 220 22.31 -5.36 5.34
C MET A 220 23.72 -5.92 5.05
N THR A 221 23.82 -7.24 4.98
CA THR A 221 25.04 -7.96 4.61
C THR A 221 24.85 -8.72 3.30
N GLY A 222 25.93 -8.97 2.58
CA GLY A 222 25.90 -9.76 1.34
C GLY A 222 25.73 -11.26 1.58
N GLY A 223 26.19 -11.77 2.71
CA GLY A 223 26.04 -13.17 3.14
C GLY A 223 25.08 -13.36 4.30
N THR A 224 24.92 -14.60 4.72
CA THR A 224 24.08 -14.95 5.86
C THR A 224 24.71 -14.51 7.18
N LEU A 225 23.92 -13.83 8.02
CA LEU A 225 24.31 -13.43 9.37
C LEU A 225 23.88 -14.50 10.38
N SER A 226 24.76 -14.87 11.29
CA SER A 226 24.43 -15.75 12.41
C SER A 226 23.84 -15.03 13.63
N ALA A 227 23.96 -13.70 13.67
CA ALA A 227 23.52 -12.88 14.78
C ALA A 227 22.05 -12.42 14.60
N ARG A 228 21.42 -12.08 15.72
CA ARG A 228 20.08 -11.48 15.76
C ARG A 228 20.04 -10.10 15.09
N THR A 229 18.96 -9.80 14.42
CA THR A 229 18.72 -8.48 13.82
C THR A 229 18.49 -7.42 14.90
N ARG A 230 19.20 -6.30 14.82
CA ARG A 230 19.04 -5.16 15.73
C ARG A 230 17.96 -4.22 15.21
N LEU A 231 17.00 -3.89 16.04
CA LEU A 231 15.81 -3.11 15.72
C LEU A 231 15.64 -1.94 16.68
N ALA A 232 15.16 -0.81 16.19
CA ALA A 232 14.63 0.29 16.97
C ALA A 232 13.52 0.97 16.18
N PHE A 233 12.42 1.37 16.82
CA PHE A 233 11.29 1.97 16.15
C PHE A 233 10.84 3.25 16.82
N VAL A 234 10.24 4.14 16.02
CA VAL A 234 9.65 5.41 16.47
C VAL A 234 10.69 6.22 17.24
N VAL A 235 11.93 6.21 16.75
CA VAL A 235 13.03 6.97 17.34
C VAL A 235 12.91 8.42 16.88
N ARG A 236 13.04 9.38 17.78
CA ARG A 236 12.97 10.82 17.46
C ARG A 236 14.33 11.48 17.43
N HIS A 237 15.26 11.00 18.25
CA HIS A 237 16.62 11.52 18.30
C HIS A 237 17.63 10.39 18.11
N ILE A 238 18.71 10.66 17.41
CA ILE A 238 19.75 9.65 17.10
C ILE A 238 20.35 9.07 18.39
N HIS A 239 20.50 9.87 19.42
CA HIS A 239 21.06 9.45 20.71
C HIS A 239 20.15 8.50 21.51
N ASP A 240 18.86 8.38 21.15
CA ASP A 240 17.92 7.44 21.79
C ASP A 240 18.08 5.99 21.26
N VAL A 241 18.78 5.81 20.13
CA VAL A 241 18.93 4.48 19.50
C VAL A 241 19.54 3.44 20.47
N PRO A 242 20.61 3.71 21.22
CA PRO A 242 21.20 2.73 22.14
C PRO A 242 20.22 2.21 23.19
N GLU A 243 19.37 3.08 23.74
CA GLU A 243 18.40 2.75 24.76
C GLU A 243 17.18 2.01 24.18
N ARG A 244 16.69 2.45 23.01
CA ARG A 244 15.51 1.87 22.35
C ARG A 244 15.79 0.58 21.60
N ARG A 245 17.08 0.29 21.34
CA ARG A 245 17.50 -0.86 20.55
C ARG A 245 17.24 -2.18 21.27
N PHE A 246 16.66 -3.12 20.54
CA PHE A 246 16.53 -4.52 20.92
C PHE A 246 16.86 -5.43 19.75
N SER A 247 16.84 -6.74 19.94
CA SER A 247 17.15 -7.70 18.88
C SER A 247 16.09 -8.79 18.82
N LEU A 248 15.71 -9.16 17.58
CA LEU A 248 14.85 -10.30 17.27
C LEU A 248 15.56 -11.26 16.34
N ASP A 249 15.19 -12.55 16.43
CA ASP A 249 15.55 -13.51 15.42
C ASP A 249 14.67 -13.32 14.18
N PRO A 250 15.17 -13.55 12.97
CA PRO A 250 14.35 -13.48 11.76
C PRO A 250 13.11 -14.38 11.81
N GLU A 251 13.20 -15.54 12.47
CA GLU A 251 12.10 -16.46 12.68
C GLU A 251 10.98 -15.87 13.56
N GLU A 252 11.33 -15.03 14.54
CA GLU A 252 10.36 -14.32 15.37
C GLU A 252 9.59 -13.27 14.54
N VAL A 253 10.26 -12.60 13.60
CA VAL A 253 9.58 -11.67 12.66
C VAL A 253 8.66 -12.43 11.72
N LEU A 254 9.10 -13.56 11.15
CA LEU A 254 8.31 -14.39 10.27
C LEU A 254 7.12 -15.05 10.99
N LEU A 255 7.22 -15.35 12.30
CA LEU A 255 6.10 -15.79 13.11
C LEU A 255 5.00 -14.72 13.19
N LEU A 256 5.40 -13.46 13.36
CA LEU A 256 4.47 -12.35 13.47
C LEU A 256 3.81 -12.00 12.14
N ASN A 257 4.55 -12.04 11.04
CA ASN A 257 4.09 -11.69 9.70
C ASN A 257 4.43 -12.80 8.68
N PRO A 258 3.83 -13.99 8.79
CA PRO A 258 4.18 -15.13 7.96
C PRO A 258 3.88 -14.94 6.48
N ASN A 259 2.83 -14.18 6.14
CA ASN A 259 2.41 -13.96 4.75
C ASN A 259 3.34 -12.98 4.01
N THR A 260 3.95 -12.06 4.74
CA THR A 260 4.63 -10.89 4.15
C THR A 260 6.09 -10.77 4.55
N GLY A 261 6.47 -11.31 5.70
CA GLY A 261 7.81 -11.12 6.27
C GLY A 261 8.14 -9.66 6.61
N THR A 262 7.15 -8.75 6.61
CA THR A 262 7.36 -7.34 6.97
C THR A 262 7.57 -7.16 8.47
N LEU A 263 8.19 -6.04 8.87
CA LEU A 263 8.40 -5.73 10.29
C LEU A 263 7.13 -5.17 10.94
N PRO A 264 6.71 -5.67 12.10
CA PRO A 264 5.83 -4.94 12.99
C PRO A 264 6.58 -3.77 13.66
N VAL A 265 5.84 -2.77 14.11
CA VAL A 265 6.40 -1.55 14.71
C VAL A 265 6.30 -1.63 16.23
N PHE A 266 7.36 -2.06 16.89
CA PHE A 266 7.41 -2.16 18.34
C PHE A 266 8.05 -0.93 18.98
N ARG A 267 7.34 -0.29 19.88
CA ARG A 267 7.87 0.88 20.60
C ARG A 267 8.89 0.50 21.68
N SER A 268 8.84 -0.74 22.16
CA SER A 268 9.75 -1.26 23.17
C SER A 268 10.03 -2.75 22.96
N ARG A 269 11.09 -3.24 23.59
CA ARG A 269 11.37 -4.68 23.67
C ARG A 269 10.22 -5.44 24.31
N ARG A 270 9.57 -4.83 25.33
CA ARG A 270 8.45 -5.46 26.03
C ARG A 270 7.25 -5.69 25.12
N ASP A 271 6.96 -4.74 24.21
CA ASP A 271 5.90 -4.90 23.21
C ASP A 271 6.18 -6.08 22.28
N ALA A 272 7.43 -6.23 21.85
CA ALA A 272 7.84 -7.37 21.03
C ALA A 272 7.64 -8.72 21.79
N GLU A 273 8.10 -8.80 23.04
CA GLU A 273 7.97 -10.01 23.88
C GLU A 273 6.50 -10.41 24.10
N ILE A 274 5.63 -9.44 24.43
CA ILE A 274 4.20 -9.68 24.61
C ILE A 274 3.57 -10.16 23.31
N THR A 275 3.84 -9.48 22.21
CA THR A 275 3.26 -9.81 20.91
C THR A 275 3.73 -11.17 20.43
N ILE A 276 5.02 -11.48 20.50
CA ILE A 276 5.57 -12.80 20.16
C ILE A 276 4.91 -13.89 21.04
N GLY A 277 4.74 -13.63 22.35
CA GLY A 277 4.05 -14.55 23.26
C GLY A 277 2.58 -14.83 22.85
N ILE A 278 1.88 -13.84 22.31
CA ILE A 278 0.53 -14.01 21.76
C ILE A 278 0.58 -14.88 20.51
N TYR A 279 1.45 -14.58 19.54
CA TYR A 279 1.53 -15.32 18.26
C TYR A 279 2.06 -16.75 18.39
N ARG A 280 2.79 -17.07 19.43
CA ARG A 280 3.16 -18.46 19.74
C ARG A 280 1.97 -19.31 20.19
N ARG A 281 0.89 -18.69 20.68
CA ARG A 281 -0.33 -19.37 21.15
C ARG A 281 -1.48 -19.28 20.17
N HIS A 282 -1.56 -18.18 19.41
CA HIS A 282 -2.63 -17.88 18.47
C HIS A 282 -2.01 -17.59 17.11
N PRO A 283 -2.34 -18.36 16.07
CA PRO A 283 -1.84 -18.13 14.73
C PRO A 283 -2.42 -16.84 14.13
N VAL A 284 -1.89 -16.43 12.98
CA VAL A 284 -2.49 -15.34 12.20
C VAL A 284 -3.89 -15.73 11.71
N LEU A 285 -4.75 -14.74 11.55
CA LEU A 285 -6.14 -14.90 11.12
C LEU A 285 -6.26 -15.67 9.79
N ILE A 286 -5.38 -15.38 8.83
CA ILE A 286 -5.25 -16.13 7.57
C ILE A 286 -3.77 -16.31 7.27
N ARG A 287 -3.33 -17.56 7.12
CA ARG A 287 -1.99 -17.93 6.65
C ARG A 287 -2.08 -18.33 5.18
N GLU A 288 -1.60 -17.46 4.32
CA GLU A 288 -1.63 -17.67 2.87
C GLU A 288 -0.71 -18.83 2.44
N GLY A 289 -1.16 -19.62 1.47
CA GLY A 289 -0.40 -20.77 0.98
C GLY A 289 -0.45 -22.02 1.86
N ASP A 290 -1.13 -21.97 2.99
CA ASP A 290 -1.38 -23.10 3.87
C ASP A 290 -2.83 -23.58 3.67
N PRO A 291 -3.10 -24.86 3.30
CA PRO A 291 -4.45 -25.37 3.09
C PRO A 291 -5.35 -25.20 4.34
N ASP A 292 -4.79 -25.32 5.54
CA ASP A 292 -5.49 -25.18 6.82
C ASP A 292 -5.36 -23.75 7.39
N GLY A 293 -4.76 -22.84 6.63
CA GLY A 293 -4.40 -21.50 7.07
C GLY A 293 -5.56 -20.52 7.23
N ASN A 294 -6.80 -20.92 6.96
CA ASN A 294 -7.99 -20.09 7.10
C ASN A 294 -9.11 -20.82 7.86
N PRO A 295 -8.92 -21.10 9.16
CA PRO A 295 -9.87 -21.90 9.95
C PRO A 295 -11.26 -21.23 10.11
N TRP A 296 -11.35 -19.93 9.92
CA TRP A 296 -12.60 -19.18 9.94
C TRP A 296 -13.38 -19.24 8.62
N GLY A 297 -12.80 -19.77 7.54
CA GLY A 297 -13.36 -19.68 6.19
C GLY A 297 -13.63 -18.24 5.78
N LEU A 298 -12.72 -17.34 6.16
CA LEU A 298 -12.89 -15.88 6.03
C LEU A 298 -12.47 -15.40 4.65
N SER A 299 -13.28 -14.58 4.04
CA SER A 299 -12.94 -13.81 2.85
C SER A 299 -13.31 -12.34 3.03
N PHE A 300 -12.76 -11.48 2.18
CA PHE A 300 -12.95 -10.04 2.29
C PHE A 300 -13.47 -9.45 1.00
N LYS A 301 -14.35 -8.45 1.13
CA LYS A 301 -14.90 -7.73 -0.02
C LYS A 301 -15.00 -6.23 0.24
N ARG A 302 -14.81 -5.43 -0.82
CA ARG A 302 -15.25 -4.03 -0.91
C ARG A 302 -16.49 -4.02 -1.78
N MET A 303 -17.59 -3.43 -1.28
CA MET A 303 -18.84 -3.49 -2.01
C MET A 303 -18.89 -2.43 -3.11
N PHE A 304 -18.73 -1.16 -2.78
CA PHE A 304 -18.75 -0.05 -3.73
C PHE A 304 -17.54 0.87 -3.54
N ASP A 305 -16.90 1.25 -4.64
CA ASP A 305 -15.83 2.24 -4.63
C ASP A 305 -16.40 3.65 -4.80
N MET A 306 -16.08 4.54 -3.85
CA MET A 306 -16.65 5.89 -3.80
C MET A 306 -16.31 6.76 -5.01
N ALA A 307 -15.25 6.45 -5.75
CA ALA A 307 -14.86 7.18 -6.94
C ALA A 307 -15.35 6.53 -8.23
N ASN A 308 -15.20 5.19 -8.33
CA ASN A 308 -15.48 4.46 -9.57
C ASN A 308 -16.97 4.15 -9.75
N ASP A 309 -17.71 3.93 -8.65
CA ASP A 309 -19.13 3.57 -8.66
C ASP A 309 -20.05 4.75 -8.32
N SER A 310 -19.54 5.98 -8.36
CA SER A 310 -20.28 7.19 -7.97
C SER A 310 -21.56 7.44 -8.80
N ASN A 311 -21.63 6.89 -10.01
CA ASN A 311 -22.81 6.92 -10.86
C ASN A 311 -24.00 6.10 -10.32
N LEU A 312 -23.76 5.18 -9.37
CA LEU A 312 -24.80 4.38 -8.69
C LEU A 312 -25.36 5.06 -7.46
N PHE A 313 -24.78 6.18 -7.02
CA PHE A 313 -25.09 6.86 -5.77
C PHE A 313 -26.10 7.97 -6.01
N HIS A 314 -27.21 7.94 -5.25
CA HIS A 314 -28.26 8.92 -5.31
C HIS A 314 -28.30 9.74 -4.03
N THR A 315 -28.50 11.05 -4.14
CA THR A 315 -28.77 11.93 -3.00
C THR A 315 -30.26 11.90 -2.64
N ALA A 316 -30.62 12.41 -1.46
CA ALA A 316 -32.02 12.53 -1.04
C ALA A 316 -32.82 13.35 -2.04
N GLU A 317 -32.29 14.50 -2.47
CA GLU A 317 -32.95 15.41 -3.43
C GLU A 317 -33.22 14.73 -4.79
N GLN A 318 -32.28 13.89 -5.24
CA GLN A 318 -32.49 13.14 -6.48
C GLN A 318 -33.60 12.10 -6.34
N LEU A 319 -33.68 11.40 -5.20
CA LEU A 319 -34.71 10.40 -4.94
C LEU A 319 -36.09 11.03 -4.72
N GLU A 320 -36.16 12.18 -4.03
CA GLU A 320 -37.37 12.99 -3.92
C GLU A 320 -37.85 13.45 -5.29
N SER A 321 -36.94 13.94 -6.15
CA SER A 321 -37.30 14.36 -7.52
C SER A 321 -37.80 13.19 -8.37
N LEU A 322 -37.36 11.96 -8.07
CA LEU A 322 -37.88 10.75 -8.69
C LEU A 322 -39.28 10.37 -8.13
N GLY A 323 -39.76 11.03 -7.08
CA GLY A 323 -41.03 10.73 -6.38
C GLY A 323 -40.93 9.48 -5.48
N ALA A 324 -39.75 9.16 -4.99
CA ALA A 324 -39.57 8.13 -3.96
C ALA A 324 -39.95 8.68 -2.59
N GLN A 325 -40.38 7.80 -1.69
CA GLN A 325 -40.76 8.12 -0.30
C GLN A 325 -39.70 7.56 0.64
N PHE A 326 -39.32 8.36 1.65
CA PHE A 326 -38.37 7.98 2.69
C PHE A 326 -39.05 7.34 3.88
N ASP A 327 -38.64 6.16 4.29
CA ASP A 327 -39.23 5.42 5.44
C ASP A 327 -38.46 5.65 6.75
N GLY A 328 -37.49 6.56 6.78
CA GLY A 328 -36.62 6.80 7.93
C GLY A 328 -35.22 6.17 7.75
N TRP A 329 -35.05 5.23 6.82
CA TRP A 329 -33.81 4.54 6.53
C TRP A 329 -33.53 4.37 5.02
N ALA A 330 -34.52 3.90 4.28
CA ALA A 330 -34.43 3.63 2.85
C ALA A 330 -35.44 4.47 2.06
N TRP A 331 -35.26 4.60 0.77
CA TRP A 331 -36.20 5.21 -0.16
C TRP A 331 -36.93 4.13 -0.95
N ALA A 332 -38.22 4.35 -1.23
CA ALA A 332 -39.04 3.41 -1.98
C ALA A 332 -39.92 4.12 -3.00
N LYS A 333 -40.15 3.51 -4.17
CA LYS A 333 -41.13 3.91 -5.19
C LYS A 333 -41.63 2.68 -5.92
N GLY A 334 -42.87 2.26 -5.69
CA GLY A 334 -43.40 0.98 -6.17
C GLY A 334 -42.48 -0.18 -5.70
N ASP A 335 -42.06 -1.03 -6.60
CA ASP A 335 -41.18 -2.17 -6.31
C ASP A 335 -39.71 -1.79 -6.18
N LYS A 336 -39.36 -0.54 -6.47
CA LYS A 336 -37.95 -0.07 -6.39
C LYS A 336 -37.64 0.39 -4.98
N ARG A 337 -36.51 -0.02 -4.45
CA ARG A 337 -35.98 0.40 -3.17
C ARG A 337 -34.52 0.83 -3.30
N TRP A 338 -34.11 1.87 -2.57
CA TRP A 338 -32.74 2.34 -2.47
C TRP A 338 -32.30 2.25 -1.01
N LEU A 339 -31.24 1.48 -0.77
CA LEU A 339 -30.68 1.25 0.55
C LEU A 339 -29.59 2.28 0.87
N PRO A 340 -29.45 2.70 2.14
CA PRO A 340 -28.44 3.68 2.53
C PRO A 340 -27.02 3.15 2.26
N LEU A 341 -26.12 4.06 1.88
CA LEU A 341 -24.70 3.78 1.71
C LEU A 341 -23.96 4.06 3.02
N TYR A 342 -23.59 2.98 3.73
CA TYR A 342 -22.79 3.07 4.95
C TYR A 342 -21.35 3.43 4.65
N GLU A 343 -20.82 4.41 5.36
CA GLU A 343 -19.42 4.78 5.37
C GLU A 343 -18.77 4.42 6.71
N ALA A 344 -17.46 4.17 6.72
CA ALA A 344 -16.71 3.74 7.91
C ALA A 344 -16.94 4.61 9.16
N LYS A 345 -17.06 5.93 8.97
CA LYS A 345 -17.30 6.89 10.06
C LYS A 345 -18.67 6.79 10.72
N MET A 346 -19.65 6.10 10.08
CA MET A 346 -20.99 5.89 10.63
C MET A 346 -21.05 4.77 11.67
N VAL A 347 -20.06 3.88 11.72
CA VAL A 347 -20.04 2.71 12.62
C VAL A 347 -18.96 2.83 13.69
N ASN A 348 -19.16 2.20 14.86
CA ASN A 348 -18.15 2.03 15.90
C ASN A 348 -18.26 0.60 16.49
N ILE A 349 -17.44 0.27 17.47
CA ILE A 349 -17.43 -1.04 18.13
C ILE A 349 -18.83 -1.33 18.69
N TYR A 350 -19.46 -2.40 18.19
CA TYR A 350 -20.83 -2.82 18.52
C TYR A 350 -21.91 -1.77 18.25
N ASP A 351 -21.59 -0.72 17.48
CA ASP A 351 -22.50 0.38 17.24
C ASP A 351 -22.52 0.77 15.76
N HIS A 352 -23.54 0.32 15.03
CA HIS A 352 -23.77 0.69 13.64
C HIS A 352 -24.51 2.04 13.50
N ARG A 353 -25.00 2.61 14.60
CA ARG A 353 -25.67 3.91 14.68
C ARG A 353 -24.79 4.97 15.33
N PHE A 354 -23.48 4.85 15.21
CA PHE A 354 -22.53 5.73 15.91
C PHE A 354 -22.60 7.19 15.47
N SER A 355 -22.75 7.45 14.18
CA SER A 355 -22.84 8.81 13.67
C SER A 355 -23.68 8.91 12.40
N THR A 356 -24.17 10.13 12.10
CA THR A 356 -25.18 10.42 11.10
C THR A 356 -24.80 11.64 10.27
N TYR A 357 -25.27 11.70 9.04
CA TYR A 357 -25.20 12.91 8.23
C TYR A 357 -26.27 13.95 8.60
N ALA A 358 -27.28 13.58 9.40
CA ALA A 358 -28.28 14.53 9.89
C ALA A 358 -27.61 15.64 10.72
N GLY A 359 -27.80 16.89 10.31
CA GLY A 359 -27.21 18.06 10.95
C GLY A 359 -25.70 18.23 10.79
N ALA A 360 -25.05 17.48 9.90
CA ALA A 360 -23.62 17.61 9.64
C ALA A 360 -23.30 18.98 9.01
N THR A 361 -22.39 19.72 9.64
CA THR A 361 -21.91 21.00 9.11
C THR A 361 -20.85 20.80 8.02
N GLN A 362 -20.71 21.79 7.13
CA GLN A 362 -19.67 21.74 6.10
C GLN A 362 -18.26 21.62 6.69
N ALA A 363 -17.98 22.24 7.84
CA ALA A 363 -16.73 22.14 8.54
C ALA A 363 -16.44 20.69 8.98
N GLN A 364 -17.44 19.97 9.51
CA GLN A 364 -17.32 18.56 9.87
C GLN A 364 -17.08 17.68 8.64
N LEU A 365 -17.80 17.93 7.54
CA LEU A 365 -17.63 17.20 6.28
C LEU A 365 -16.21 17.38 5.71
N ASN A 366 -15.66 18.58 5.77
CA ASN A 366 -14.32 18.91 5.27
C ASN A 366 -13.22 18.15 6.03
N VAL A 367 -13.40 17.92 7.34
CA VAL A 367 -12.45 17.14 8.15
C VAL A 367 -12.80 15.66 8.26
N GLY A 368 -13.87 15.21 7.56
CA GLY A 368 -14.27 13.81 7.51
C GLY A 368 -14.96 13.31 8.79
N SER A 369 -15.46 14.21 9.64
CA SER A 369 -16.23 13.86 10.84
C SER A 369 -17.74 13.99 10.64
N LEU A 370 -18.52 13.37 11.53
CA LEU A 370 -19.97 13.44 11.54
C LEU A 370 -20.48 13.70 12.97
N PRO A 371 -21.67 14.28 13.13
CA PRO A 371 -22.39 14.29 14.41
C PRO A 371 -22.60 12.87 14.90
N ARG A 372 -22.48 12.65 16.22
CA ARG A 372 -22.82 11.38 16.86
C ARG A 372 -24.32 11.35 17.19
N LEU A 373 -24.92 10.17 17.13
CA LEU A 373 -26.23 9.99 17.73
C LEU A 373 -26.14 10.18 19.25
N THR A 374 -27.13 10.81 19.82
CA THR A 374 -27.26 11.01 21.27
C THR A 374 -27.77 9.74 21.97
N ASP A 375 -27.61 9.64 23.28
CA ASP A 375 -28.13 8.52 24.07
C ASP A 375 -29.63 8.39 23.92
N GLN A 376 -30.36 9.51 23.79
CA GLN A 376 -31.81 9.52 23.55
C GLN A 376 -32.14 8.91 22.17
N GLN A 377 -31.36 9.23 21.13
CA GLN A 377 -31.54 8.67 19.79
C GLN A 377 -31.19 7.17 19.78
N HIS A 378 -30.18 6.75 20.52
CA HIS A 378 -29.84 5.33 20.67
C HIS A 378 -30.91 4.54 21.41
N ALA A 379 -31.60 5.17 22.39
CA ALA A 379 -32.70 4.57 23.13
C ALA A 379 -33.96 4.36 22.26
N ASP A 380 -34.09 5.10 21.16
CA ASP A 380 -35.17 4.91 20.19
C ASP A 380 -34.76 3.86 19.14
N PRO A 381 -35.39 2.66 19.12
CA PRO A 381 -35.04 1.61 18.16
C PRO A 381 -35.41 1.97 16.71
N SER A 382 -36.26 2.98 16.50
CA SER A 382 -36.63 3.45 15.16
C SER A 382 -35.72 4.54 14.62
N CYS A 383 -34.83 5.09 15.45
CA CYS A 383 -33.88 6.12 15.04
C CYS A 383 -32.69 5.50 14.31
N GLU A 384 -32.64 5.63 12.99
CA GLU A 384 -31.57 5.17 12.15
C GLU A 384 -30.62 6.32 11.71
N PRO A 385 -29.35 6.05 11.46
CA PRO A 385 -28.42 7.07 10.98
C PRO A 385 -28.76 7.47 9.54
N LEU A 386 -28.88 8.76 9.29
CA LEU A 386 -29.06 9.28 7.95
C LEU A 386 -27.75 9.09 7.15
N ALA A 387 -27.84 8.47 6.00
CA ALA A 387 -26.75 8.34 5.05
C ALA A 387 -26.62 9.61 4.18
N ARG A 388 -25.52 9.78 3.48
CA ARG A 388 -25.33 10.81 2.47
C ARG A 388 -25.88 10.40 1.11
N TYR A 389 -25.79 9.11 0.81
CA TYR A 389 -26.16 8.51 -0.47
C TYR A 389 -26.98 7.23 -0.25
N TRP A 390 -27.74 6.87 -1.26
CA TRP A 390 -28.46 5.61 -1.36
C TRP A 390 -28.16 4.92 -2.69
N VAL A 391 -28.19 3.60 -2.70
CA VAL A 391 -27.93 2.76 -3.87
C VAL A 391 -29.12 1.86 -4.13
N ALA A 392 -29.48 1.67 -5.41
CA ALA A 392 -30.59 0.81 -5.78
C ALA A 392 -30.43 -0.62 -5.20
N GLY A 393 -31.48 -1.16 -4.61
CA GLY A 393 -31.44 -2.45 -3.93
C GLY A 393 -30.97 -3.59 -4.85
N GLN A 394 -31.29 -3.55 -6.15
CA GLN A 394 -30.82 -4.51 -7.12
C GLN A 394 -29.28 -4.50 -7.26
N GLU A 395 -28.64 -3.33 -7.17
CA GLU A 395 -27.18 -3.23 -7.22
C GLU A 395 -26.56 -3.77 -5.93
N VAL A 396 -27.19 -3.52 -4.77
CA VAL A 396 -26.77 -4.10 -3.49
C VAL A 396 -26.89 -5.63 -3.51
N GLU A 397 -28.02 -6.18 -4.01
CA GLU A 397 -28.21 -7.62 -4.17
C GLU A 397 -27.17 -8.24 -5.11
N ARG A 398 -26.88 -7.59 -6.23
CA ARG A 398 -25.83 -8.03 -7.16
C ARG A 398 -24.45 -8.03 -6.49
N ALA A 399 -24.14 -6.96 -5.77
CA ALA A 399 -22.86 -6.82 -5.07
C ALA A 399 -22.70 -7.83 -3.93
N ARG A 400 -23.80 -8.27 -3.32
CA ARG A 400 -23.80 -9.24 -2.22
C ARG A 400 -23.91 -10.70 -2.63
N ALA A 401 -23.94 -11.04 -3.93
CA ALA A 401 -24.18 -12.40 -4.38
C ALA A 401 -23.32 -13.49 -3.70
N ASP A 402 -22.12 -13.11 -3.27
CA ASP A 402 -21.17 -13.99 -2.58
C ASP A 402 -21.35 -14.03 -1.05
N PHE A 403 -22.27 -13.24 -0.46
CA PHE A 403 -22.35 -13.00 0.99
C PHE A 403 -23.35 -13.92 1.73
N GLY A 404 -24.01 -14.83 1.01
CA GLY A 404 -25.09 -15.62 1.57
C GLY A 404 -26.39 -14.82 1.76
N SER A 405 -27.37 -15.41 2.47
CA SER A 405 -28.74 -14.88 2.59
C SER A 405 -28.99 -14.07 3.87
N GLN A 406 -27.98 -13.88 4.75
CA GLN A 406 -28.15 -13.14 5.99
C GLN A 406 -28.51 -11.66 5.76
N GLY A 407 -29.42 -11.13 6.59
CA GLY A 407 -29.87 -9.73 6.53
C GLY A 407 -28.92 -8.72 7.20
N TRP A 408 -27.66 -9.08 7.43
CA TRP A 408 -26.64 -8.26 8.10
C TRP A 408 -25.27 -8.46 7.48
N LEU A 409 -24.36 -7.51 7.75
CA LEU A 409 -22.97 -7.49 7.29
C LEU A 409 -22.05 -7.25 8.47
N LEU A 410 -20.83 -7.83 8.42
CA LEU A 410 -19.73 -7.52 9.32
C LEU A 410 -18.66 -6.75 8.57
N GLY A 411 -18.32 -5.57 9.06
CA GLY A 411 -17.28 -4.74 8.45
C GLY A 411 -16.35 -4.10 9.49
N TRP A 412 -15.25 -3.54 9.00
CA TRP A 412 -14.32 -2.78 9.85
C TRP A 412 -13.88 -1.48 9.18
N ARG A 413 -13.46 -0.52 9.98
CA ARG A 413 -12.90 0.74 9.48
C ARG A 413 -11.54 0.50 8.82
N ASP A 414 -11.42 0.77 7.52
CA ASP A 414 -10.12 0.74 6.81
C ASP A 414 -9.20 1.86 7.32
N ILE A 415 -9.72 3.08 7.52
CA ILE A 415 -8.92 4.20 8.03
C ILE A 415 -8.78 4.09 9.54
N ALA A 416 -7.53 3.89 9.98
CA ALA A 416 -7.16 3.76 11.38
C ALA A 416 -5.70 4.20 11.59
N ARG A 417 -5.38 4.66 12.78
CA ARG A 417 -4.01 5.02 13.19
C ARG A 417 -3.66 4.30 14.48
N ALA A 418 -2.38 3.99 14.67
CA ALA A 418 -1.88 3.43 15.93
C ALA A 418 -2.06 4.38 17.14
N SER A 419 -2.28 5.68 16.90
CA SER A 419 -2.56 6.69 17.92
C SER A 419 -4.05 6.88 18.24
N ASP A 420 -4.96 6.28 17.48
CA ASP A 420 -6.39 6.39 17.73
C ASP A 420 -6.77 5.71 19.06
N VAL A 421 -7.86 6.12 19.68
CA VAL A 421 -8.36 5.49 20.92
C VAL A 421 -8.57 3.99 20.73
N ARG A 422 -9.09 3.59 19.56
CA ARG A 422 -9.18 2.21 19.10
C ARG A 422 -8.66 2.10 17.67
N THR A 423 -7.74 1.20 17.46
CA THR A 423 -7.10 0.98 16.15
C THR A 423 -7.91 0.04 15.25
N LEU A 424 -8.46 -1.03 15.82
CA LEU A 424 -9.36 -1.93 15.11
C LEU A 424 -10.79 -1.70 15.56
N VAL A 425 -11.61 -1.14 14.68
CA VAL A 425 -13.03 -0.88 14.91
C VAL A 425 -13.84 -1.72 13.93
N ALA A 426 -14.55 -2.71 14.44
CA ALA A 426 -15.44 -3.57 13.66
C ALA A 426 -16.86 -3.54 14.21
N SER A 427 -17.84 -3.64 13.33
CA SER A 427 -19.26 -3.69 13.70
C SER A 427 -20.06 -4.57 12.76
N THR A 428 -21.08 -5.22 13.30
CA THR A 428 -22.16 -5.80 12.52
C THR A 428 -23.25 -4.72 12.32
N PHE A 429 -23.82 -4.66 11.13
CA PHE A 429 -24.85 -3.68 10.76
C PHE A 429 -25.86 -4.31 9.77
N PRO A 430 -27.06 -3.73 9.61
CA PRO A 430 -28.06 -4.23 8.68
C PRO A 430 -27.55 -4.31 7.24
N LEU A 431 -28.17 -5.16 6.43
CA LEU A 431 -27.87 -5.23 5.00
C LEU A 431 -28.13 -3.87 4.34
N ALA A 432 -27.08 -3.24 3.86
CA ALA A 432 -27.06 -1.93 3.24
C ALA A 432 -26.02 -1.88 2.11
N ALA A 433 -26.00 -0.80 1.33
CA ALA A 433 -24.85 -0.48 0.49
C ALA A 433 -23.68 -0.06 1.38
N VAL A 434 -22.43 -0.35 0.95
CA VAL A 434 -21.25 -0.12 1.77
C VAL A 434 -20.11 0.44 0.94
N GLY A 435 -19.57 1.58 1.36
CA GLY A 435 -18.43 2.22 0.73
C GLY A 435 -17.10 1.49 1.01
N ASN A 436 -16.15 1.63 0.11
CA ASN A 436 -14.87 0.91 0.12
C ASN A 436 -13.99 1.13 1.38
N LYS A 437 -14.26 2.17 2.18
CA LYS A 437 -13.55 2.43 3.45
C LYS A 437 -14.16 1.70 4.66
N LEU A 438 -15.22 0.94 4.43
CA LEU A 438 -15.81 -0.02 5.36
C LEU A 438 -15.79 -1.41 4.72
N PRO A 439 -14.59 -2.04 4.56
CA PRO A 439 -14.51 -3.36 3.96
C PRO A 439 -15.25 -4.40 4.79
N LEU A 440 -15.67 -5.48 4.12
CA LEU A 440 -16.56 -6.50 4.68
C LEU A 440 -15.79 -7.81 4.90
N ALA A 441 -16.12 -8.48 5.99
CA ALA A 441 -15.68 -9.81 6.35
C ALA A 441 -16.80 -10.81 6.12
N LEU A 442 -16.53 -11.83 5.31
CA LEU A 442 -17.45 -12.91 4.98
C LEU A 442 -16.95 -14.19 5.63
N LEU A 443 -17.78 -14.86 6.37
CA LEU A 443 -17.45 -16.11 7.04
C LEU A 443 -18.24 -17.27 6.40
N ALA A 444 -17.57 -18.42 6.27
CA ALA A 444 -18.22 -19.64 5.83
C ALA A 444 -19.36 -20.04 6.79
N GLU A 445 -19.13 -19.84 8.10
CA GLU A 445 -20.10 -20.03 9.16
C GLU A 445 -20.56 -18.67 9.72
N PRO A 446 -21.73 -18.13 9.33
CA PRO A 446 -22.20 -16.81 9.80
C PRO A 446 -22.31 -16.66 11.32
N ARG A 447 -22.57 -17.76 12.05
CA ARG A 447 -22.65 -17.76 13.53
C ARG A 447 -21.33 -17.37 14.19
N SER A 448 -20.22 -17.65 13.53
CA SER A 448 -18.87 -17.27 14.00
C SER A 448 -18.60 -15.77 13.97
N ALA A 449 -19.42 -14.99 13.27
CA ALA A 449 -19.25 -13.53 13.18
C ALA A 449 -19.28 -12.84 14.54
N ALA A 450 -20.15 -13.30 15.45
CA ALA A 450 -20.23 -12.71 16.79
C ALA A 450 -18.94 -12.93 17.58
N ILE A 451 -18.34 -14.13 17.47
CA ILE A 451 -17.07 -14.47 18.14
C ILE A 451 -15.95 -13.66 17.52
N LEU A 452 -15.89 -13.58 16.18
CA LEU A 452 -14.87 -12.81 15.47
C LEU A 452 -14.96 -11.32 15.81
N GLN A 453 -16.16 -10.75 15.84
CA GLN A 453 -16.38 -9.35 16.23
C GLN A 453 -15.95 -9.12 17.69
N ALA A 454 -16.28 -10.01 18.62
CA ALA A 454 -15.85 -9.92 20.00
C ALA A 454 -14.32 -9.97 20.12
N THR A 455 -13.68 -10.88 19.38
CA THR A 455 -12.22 -10.97 19.32
C THR A 455 -11.61 -9.68 18.79
N TRP A 456 -12.09 -9.18 17.66
CA TRP A 456 -11.60 -7.93 17.05
C TRP A 456 -11.83 -6.69 17.92
N SER A 457 -12.89 -6.70 18.71
CA SER A 457 -13.23 -5.61 19.63
C SER A 457 -12.51 -5.67 20.97
N SER A 458 -11.76 -6.76 21.24
CA SER A 458 -11.01 -6.91 22.49
C SER A 458 -9.84 -5.93 22.60
N LEU A 459 -9.46 -5.57 23.83
CA LEU A 459 -8.27 -4.73 24.07
C LEU A 459 -6.96 -5.43 23.66
N ALA A 460 -6.91 -6.76 23.82
CA ALA A 460 -5.75 -7.55 23.40
C ALA A 460 -5.55 -7.49 21.89
N MET A 461 -6.63 -7.61 21.11
CA MET A 461 -6.57 -7.48 19.66
C MET A 461 -6.23 -6.05 19.22
N ASP A 462 -6.79 -5.03 19.86
CA ASP A 462 -6.44 -3.64 19.60
C ASP A 462 -4.96 -3.36 19.86
N TYR A 463 -4.41 -3.93 20.95
CA TYR A 463 -2.97 -3.86 21.23
C TYR A 463 -2.13 -4.49 20.11
N VAL A 464 -2.49 -5.70 19.66
CA VAL A 464 -1.81 -6.39 18.55
C VAL A 464 -1.91 -5.57 17.25
N ALA A 465 -3.10 -5.06 16.94
CA ALA A 465 -3.35 -4.23 15.75
C ALA A 465 -2.45 -2.98 15.73
N ARG A 466 -2.25 -2.32 16.87
CA ARG A 466 -1.34 -1.16 17.01
C ARG A 466 0.10 -1.49 16.65
N GLN A 467 0.58 -2.70 16.97
CA GLN A 467 1.95 -3.12 16.66
C GLN A 467 2.15 -3.42 15.17
N LYS A 468 1.06 -3.66 14.44
CA LYS A 468 1.08 -3.96 13.00
C LYS A 468 0.90 -2.73 12.12
N LEU A 469 0.27 -1.69 12.66
CA LEU A 469 -0.13 -0.53 11.89
C LEU A 469 0.99 0.52 11.84
N SER A 470 1.68 0.60 10.72
CA SER A 470 2.73 1.60 10.45
C SER A 470 2.19 2.88 9.80
N GLY A 471 1.05 2.80 9.12
CA GLY A 471 0.41 3.89 8.36
C GLY A 471 -0.99 4.21 8.87
N THR A 472 -1.88 4.57 7.94
CA THR A 472 -3.25 5.03 8.23
C THR A 472 -4.34 4.10 7.70
N GLY A 473 -4.02 2.82 7.45
CA GLY A 473 -5.00 1.89 6.89
C GLY A 473 -4.91 0.49 7.49
N MET A 474 -6.02 0.01 8.10
CA MET A 474 -6.23 -1.39 8.49
C MET A 474 -6.67 -2.19 7.26
N THR A 475 -5.73 -2.36 6.32
CA THR A 475 -5.97 -3.05 5.06
C THR A 475 -6.06 -4.56 5.24
N TYR A 476 -6.53 -5.29 4.22
CA TYR A 476 -6.50 -6.77 4.20
C TYR A 476 -5.13 -7.35 4.51
N PHE A 477 -4.08 -6.71 4.00
CA PHE A 477 -2.68 -7.05 4.20
C PHE A 477 -2.29 -7.13 5.69
N ILE A 478 -2.77 -6.17 6.49
CA ILE A 478 -2.53 -6.12 7.94
C ILE A 478 -3.49 -7.04 8.68
N LEU A 479 -4.78 -6.98 8.32
CA LEU A 479 -5.83 -7.71 9.05
C LEU A 479 -5.60 -9.21 9.02
N LYS A 480 -5.22 -9.81 7.88
CA LYS A 480 -4.90 -11.23 7.73
C LYS A 480 -3.82 -11.71 8.71
N GLN A 481 -2.95 -10.81 9.14
CA GLN A 481 -1.81 -11.10 10.00
C GLN A 481 -2.06 -10.79 11.49
N LEU A 482 -3.29 -10.45 11.88
CA LEU A 482 -3.64 -10.35 13.30
C LEU A 482 -3.77 -11.75 13.91
N ALA A 483 -3.31 -11.90 15.16
CA ALA A 483 -3.41 -13.16 15.90
C ALA A 483 -4.87 -13.44 16.28
N CYS A 484 -5.44 -14.58 15.89
CA CYS A 484 -6.84 -14.86 16.16
C CYS A 484 -7.09 -16.36 16.50
#